data_67dbfde65eb6df9cde60754c52604cfa
#
_entry.id   67dbfde65eb6df9cde60754c52604cfa
#
_cell.length_a   1.000
_cell.length_b   1.000
_cell.length_c   1.000
_cell.angle_alpha   90.00
_cell.angle_beta   90.00
_cell.angle_gamma   90.00
#
_symmetry.space_group_name_H-M   'P 1'
#
loop_
_entity.id
_entity.type
_entity.pdbx_description
1 polymer ?
#
loop_
_entity_poly.entity_id
_entity_poly.type
_entity_poly.pdbx_seq_one_letter_code
_entity_poly.pdbx_strand_id
1 'polypeptide(L)'
;MTSRKPQKLYPTVLVLVTDQLSCDRLIMAGRRLADAYGCVLEVQNIARFGSIPDPAAIEHLYQTSRDAGARMAVHYSEDPERSLIQTLAEELPHYVVTGMPGGDSDLLPRLWTRFEYLTFYTVDAACEMQEVTAVDRALV
;
A
#
# COMPACT_ATOMS: atom_id res chain seq x y z
N MET A 1 25.03 0.94 21.99
CA MET A 1 23.57 0.98 21.90
C MET A 1 23.13 0.96 20.45
N THR A 2 22.27 0.08 20.12
CA THR A 2 21.82 -0.04 18.74
C THR A 2 20.74 0.98 18.46
N SER A 3 20.83 1.64 17.31
CA SER A 3 19.82 2.57 16.83
C SER A 3 18.64 1.82 16.19
N ARG A 4 18.21 0.77 16.85
CA ARG A 4 17.14 -0.08 16.32
C ARG A 4 15.82 0.67 16.36
N LYS A 5 15.11 0.66 15.24
CA LYS A 5 13.79 1.23 15.17
C LYS A 5 12.86 0.45 16.10
N PRO A 6 12.04 1.13 16.92
CA PRO A 6 11.12 0.42 17.80
C PRO A 6 10.17 -0.47 17.02
N GLN A 7 9.92 -1.66 17.52
CA GLN A 7 8.92 -2.52 16.94
C GLN A 7 7.54 -1.89 17.11
N LYS A 8 6.70 -2.01 16.09
CA LYS A 8 5.32 -1.57 16.19
C LYS A 8 4.59 -2.45 17.20
N LEU A 9 3.84 -1.81 18.10
CA LEU A 9 3.05 -2.51 19.11
C LEU A 9 1.89 -3.29 18.49
N TYR A 10 1.42 -2.86 17.32
CA TYR A 10 0.27 -3.47 16.64
C TYR A 10 0.63 -3.81 15.22
N PRO A 11 0.10 -4.93 14.71
CA PRO A 11 0.25 -5.23 13.30
C PRO A 11 -0.40 -4.16 12.44
N THR A 12 0.15 -3.93 11.26
CA THR A 12 -0.27 -2.86 10.37
C THR A 12 -0.68 -3.42 9.02
N VAL A 13 -1.79 -2.90 8.50
CA VAL A 13 -2.17 -3.02 7.10
C VAL A 13 -1.76 -1.71 6.42
N LEU A 14 -0.92 -1.79 5.42
CA LEU A 14 -0.50 -0.65 4.61
C LEU A 14 -1.19 -0.71 3.26
N VAL A 15 -1.96 0.32 2.93
CA VAL A 15 -2.63 0.44 1.64
C VAL A 15 -1.85 1.43 0.78
N LEU A 16 -1.43 0.98 -0.40
CA LEU A 16 -0.69 1.81 -1.35
C LEU A 16 -1.65 2.30 -2.42
N VAL A 17 -1.80 3.61 -2.51
CA VAL A 17 -2.74 4.24 -3.44
C VAL A 17 -2.01 5.17 -4.41
N THR A 18 -2.62 5.38 -5.57
CA THR A 18 -2.27 6.44 -6.51
C THR A 18 -3.25 7.60 -6.34
N ASP A 19 -3.16 8.62 -7.18
CA ASP A 19 -4.06 9.78 -7.13
C ASP A 19 -5.34 9.58 -7.95
N GLN A 20 -5.89 8.37 -7.93
CA GLN A 20 -7.14 8.04 -8.63
C GLN A 20 -8.27 7.87 -7.64
N LEU A 21 -9.45 8.41 -7.97
CA LEU A 21 -10.63 8.26 -7.13
C LEU A 21 -10.96 6.79 -6.85
N SER A 22 -10.77 5.92 -7.85
CA SER A 22 -11.04 4.50 -7.72
C SER A 22 -10.18 3.79 -6.68
N CYS A 23 -9.12 4.43 -6.17
CA CYS A 23 -8.31 3.86 -5.11
C CYS A 23 -9.04 3.82 -3.77
N ASP A 24 -10.19 4.45 -3.64
CA ASP A 24 -11.02 4.34 -2.44
C ASP A 24 -11.38 2.88 -2.12
N ARG A 25 -11.58 2.04 -3.16
CA ARG A 25 -11.86 0.61 -2.97
C ARG A 25 -10.71 -0.12 -2.27
N LEU A 26 -9.48 0.33 -2.50
CA LEU A 26 -8.29 -0.24 -1.84
C LEU A 26 -8.31 0.07 -0.34
N ILE A 27 -8.68 1.28 0.02
CA ILE A 27 -8.77 1.72 1.41
C ILE A 27 -9.86 0.92 2.13
N MET A 28 -11.00 0.71 1.48
CA MET A 28 -12.10 -0.07 2.06
C MET A 28 -11.71 -1.54 2.23
N ALA A 29 -10.99 -2.10 1.27
CA ALA A 29 -10.47 -3.46 1.40
C ALA A 29 -9.48 -3.57 2.56
N GLY A 30 -8.60 -2.59 2.70
CA GLY A 30 -7.66 -2.50 3.82
C GLY A 30 -8.38 -2.43 5.15
N ARG A 31 -9.50 -1.69 5.22
CA ARG A 31 -10.32 -1.61 6.43
C ARG A 31 -10.87 -2.98 6.80
N ARG A 32 -11.42 -3.70 5.83
CA ARG A 32 -11.93 -5.05 6.08
C ARG A 32 -10.84 -5.99 6.59
N LEU A 33 -9.67 -5.92 5.97
CA LEU A 33 -8.53 -6.75 6.37
C LEU A 33 -8.05 -6.39 7.78
N ALA A 34 -7.94 -5.11 8.09
CA ALA A 34 -7.52 -4.64 9.40
C ALA A 34 -8.52 -5.07 10.48
N ASP A 35 -9.81 -5.01 10.20
CA ASP A 35 -10.84 -5.46 11.14
C ASP A 35 -10.76 -6.96 11.36
N ALA A 36 -10.50 -7.73 10.31
CA ALA A 36 -10.42 -9.19 10.41
C ALA A 36 -9.24 -9.66 11.25
N TYR A 37 -8.13 -8.95 11.22
CA TYR A 37 -6.89 -9.37 11.90
C TYR A 37 -6.46 -8.45 13.04
N GLY A 38 -7.28 -7.46 13.39
CA GLY A 38 -6.96 -6.57 14.51
C GLY A 38 -5.76 -5.68 14.23
N CYS A 39 -5.66 -5.15 13.01
CA CYS A 39 -4.53 -4.33 12.58
C CYS A 39 -4.85 -2.83 12.60
N VAL A 40 -3.79 -2.03 12.71
CA VAL A 40 -3.85 -0.59 12.44
C VAL A 40 -3.82 -0.40 10.93
N LEU A 41 -4.60 0.54 10.42
CA LEU A 41 -4.71 0.83 8.99
C LEU A 41 -3.95 2.12 8.65
N GLU A 42 -3.04 2.02 7.70
CA GLU A 42 -2.30 3.15 7.16
C GLU A 42 -2.44 3.20 5.64
N VAL A 43 -2.52 4.41 5.09
CA VAL A 43 -2.65 4.65 3.65
C VAL A 43 -1.49 5.53 3.21
N GLN A 44 -0.78 5.11 2.17
CA GLN A 44 0.34 5.90 1.65
C GLN A 44 0.27 6.05 0.14
N ASN A 45 0.61 7.25 -0.31
CA ASN A 45 0.83 7.59 -1.71
C ASN A 45 2.26 8.10 -1.85
N ILE A 46 2.98 7.55 -2.83
CA ILE A 46 4.31 8.04 -3.17
C ILE A 46 4.25 8.60 -4.59
N ALA A 47 4.35 9.92 -4.70
CA ALA A 47 4.29 10.64 -5.96
C ALA A 47 5.69 11.06 -6.40
N ARG A 48 5.86 11.22 -7.71
CA ARG A 48 7.12 11.74 -8.25
C ARG A 48 7.25 13.22 -7.90
N PHE A 49 8.41 13.61 -7.42
CA PHE A 49 8.72 15.00 -7.11
C PHE A 49 8.53 15.84 -8.37
N GLY A 50 7.83 16.96 -8.25
CA GLY A 50 7.53 17.84 -9.37
C GLY A 50 6.26 17.47 -10.15
N SER A 51 5.70 16.28 -9.93
CA SER A 51 4.39 15.99 -10.51
C SER A 51 3.28 16.67 -9.70
N ILE A 52 2.17 16.97 -10.36
CA ILE A 52 1.02 17.58 -9.71
C ILE A 52 -0.07 16.52 -9.63
N PRO A 53 -0.27 15.88 -8.46
CA PRO A 53 -1.37 14.93 -8.32
C PRO A 53 -2.71 15.66 -8.46
N ASP A 54 -3.75 14.91 -8.83
CA ASP A 54 -5.10 15.46 -8.90
C ASP A 54 -5.55 15.85 -7.48
N PRO A 55 -5.72 17.15 -7.19
CA PRO A 55 -6.06 17.58 -5.83
C PRO A 55 -7.41 17.04 -5.36
N ALA A 56 -8.38 16.95 -6.26
CA ALA A 56 -9.70 16.43 -5.91
C ALA A 56 -9.65 14.95 -5.55
N ALA A 57 -8.84 14.18 -6.28
CA ALA A 57 -8.67 12.75 -5.99
C ALA A 57 -7.96 12.56 -4.65
N ILE A 58 -6.91 13.31 -4.39
CA ILE A 58 -6.17 13.23 -3.13
C ILE A 58 -7.07 13.61 -1.95
N GLU A 59 -7.86 14.68 -2.08
CA GLU A 59 -8.82 15.09 -1.06
C GLU A 59 -9.84 13.98 -0.76
N HIS A 60 -10.38 13.37 -1.81
CA HIS A 60 -11.33 12.27 -1.67
C HIS A 60 -10.70 11.07 -0.94
N LEU A 61 -9.48 10.69 -1.32
CA LEU A 61 -8.79 9.56 -0.69
C LEU A 61 -8.43 9.87 0.76
N TYR A 62 -8.06 11.12 1.04
CA TYR A 62 -7.80 11.55 2.41
C TYR A 62 -9.06 11.43 3.26
N GLN A 63 -10.20 11.89 2.74
CA GLN A 63 -11.46 11.80 3.46
C GLN A 63 -11.89 10.34 3.65
N THR A 64 -11.73 9.51 2.64
CA THR A 64 -12.03 8.08 2.73
C THR A 64 -11.15 7.41 3.78
N SER A 65 -9.87 7.74 3.81
CA SER A 65 -8.94 7.21 4.81
C SER A 65 -9.36 7.60 6.22
N ARG A 66 -9.70 8.86 6.41
CA ARG A 66 -10.15 9.39 7.70
C ARG A 66 -11.41 8.69 8.17
N ASP A 67 -12.38 8.52 7.29
CA ASP A 67 -13.65 7.85 7.62
C ASP A 67 -13.44 6.37 7.95
N ALA A 68 -12.40 5.77 7.38
CA ALA A 68 -12.01 4.40 7.68
C ALA A 68 -11.13 4.28 8.93
N GLY A 69 -10.89 5.38 9.62
CA GLY A 69 -10.04 5.35 10.81
C GLY A 69 -8.56 5.17 10.51
N ALA A 70 -8.13 5.54 9.30
CA ALA A 70 -6.75 5.38 8.85
C ALA A 70 -6.04 6.74 8.79
N ARG A 71 -4.72 6.67 8.88
CA ARG A 71 -3.86 7.82 8.60
C ARG A 71 -3.39 7.72 7.15
N MET A 72 -3.51 8.81 6.40
CA MET A 72 -2.98 8.88 5.06
C MET A 72 -1.78 9.82 5.01
N ALA A 73 -0.72 9.38 4.32
CA ALA A 73 0.45 10.20 4.04
C ALA A 73 0.70 10.26 2.55
N VAL A 74 1.10 11.43 2.07
CA VAL A 74 1.52 11.64 0.68
C VAL A 74 3.00 12.01 0.70
N HIS A 75 3.80 11.23 -0.02
CA HIS A 75 5.24 11.45 -0.12
C HIS A 75 5.62 11.82 -1.54
N TYR A 76 6.52 12.78 -1.68
CA TYR A 76 7.07 13.16 -2.97
C TYR A 76 8.51 12.68 -3.05
N SER A 77 8.88 12.05 -4.16
CA SER A 77 10.21 11.51 -4.36
C SER A 77 10.65 11.65 -5.82
N GLU A 78 11.94 11.83 -6.04
CA GLU A 78 12.51 11.81 -7.39
C GLU A 78 12.48 10.40 -7.98
N ASP A 79 12.52 9.38 -7.12
CA ASP A 79 12.45 7.97 -7.49
C ASP A 79 11.38 7.29 -6.64
N PRO A 80 10.11 7.32 -7.07
CA PRO A 80 9.01 6.76 -6.29
C PRO A 80 9.15 5.26 -6.01
N GLU A 81 9.67 4.50 -6.96
CA GLU A 81 9.87 3.06 -6.76
C GLU A 81 10.87 2.79 -5.65
N ARG A 82 11.99 3.49 -5.66
CA ARG A 82 13.01 3.35 -4.61
C ARG A 82 12.46 3.75 -3.24
N SER A 83 11.70 4.85 -3.19
CA SER A 83 11.06 5.29 -1.96
C SER A 83 10.09 4.27 -1.42
N LEU A 84 9.33 3.63 -2.30
CA LEU A 84 8.38 2.59 -1.91
C LEU A 84 9.11 1.37 -1.34
N ILE A 85 10.18 0.93 -1.99
CA ILE A 85 10.99 -0.18 -1.49
C ILE A 85 11.56 0.16 -0.12
N GLN A 86 12.07 1.36 0.05
CA GLN A 86 12.62 1.81 1.33
C GLN A 86 11.53 1.84 2.41
N THR A 87 10.36 2.35 2.07
CA THR A 87 9.22 2.40 3.00
C THR A 87 8.84 1.01 3.48
N LEU A 88 8.70 0.05 2.56
CA LEU A 88 8.35 -1.32 2.93
C LEU A 88 9.43 -1.96 3.80
N ALA A 89 10.69 -1.71 3.49
CA ALA A 89 11.80 -2.26 4.27
C ALA A 89 11.88 -1.69 5.68
N GLU A 90 11.53 -0.41 5.84
CA GLU A 90 11.56 0.26 7.15
C GLU A 90 10.32 0.00 7.98
N GLU A 91 9.15 0.08 7.35
CA GLU A 91 7.86 -0.03 8.06
C GLU A 91 7.51 -1.46 8.42
N LEU A 92 7.90 -2.42 7.61
CA LEU A 92 7.62 -3.85 7.82
C LEU A 92 6.14 -4.10 8.16
N PRO A 93 5.20 -3.65 7.30
CA PRO A 93 3.79 -3.90 7.56
C PRO A 93 3.51 -5.40 7.51
N HIS A 94 2.51 -5.86 8.25
CA HIS A 94 2.10 -7.25 8.21
C HIS A 94 1.40 -7.58 6.89
N TYR A 95 0.61 -6.63 6.39
CA TYR A 95 -0.17 -6.80 5.17
C TYR A 95 -0.03 -5.56 4.31
N VAL A 96 0.09 -5.75 3.00
CA VAL A 96 0.14 -4.68 2.02
C VAL A 96 -0.99 -4.86 1.02
N VAL A 97 -1.81 -3.84 0.84
CA VAL A 97 -2.95 -3.86 -0.09
C VAL A 97 -2.65 -2.93 -1.24
N THR A 98 -2.78 -3.43 -2.47
CA THR A 98 -2.57 -2.66 -3.69
C THR A 98 -3.66 -2.94 -4.70
N GLY A 99 -3.70 -2.18 -5.78
CA GLY A 99 -4.48 -2.53 -6.96
C GLY A 99 -3.82 -3.69 -7.70
N MET A 100 -4.44 -4.07 -8.81
CA MET A 100 -3.91 -5.13 -9.67
C MET A 100 -2.69 -4.64 -10.43
N PRO A 101 -1.71 -5.54 -10.67
CA PRO A 101 -0.64 -5.21 -11.62
C PRO A 101 -1.24 -4.97 -13.00
N GLY A 102 -0.68 -4.04 -13.75
CA GLY A 102 -1.20 -3.73 -15.07
C GLY A 102 -0.24 -2.90 -15.90
N GLY A 103 -0.57 -2.78 -17.18
CA GLY A 103 0.23 -2.05 -18.12
C GLY A 103 1.61 -2.68 -18.32
N ASP A 104 2.58 -1.84 -18.62
CA ASP A 104 3.95 -2.27 -18.85
C ASP A 104 4.79 -2.31 -17.56
N SER A 105 4.17 -2.00 -16.42
CA SER A 105 4.88 -1.94 -15.15
C SER A 105 4.95 -3.32 -14.51
N ASP A 106 6.14 -3.73 -14.13
CA ASP A 106 6.39 -4.93 -13.36
C ASP A 106 6.70 -4.63 -11.89
N LEU A 107 6.37 -3.42 -11.44
CA LEU A 107 6.69 -2.96 -10.09
C LEU A 107 6.11 -3.89 -9.03
N LEU A 108 4.80 -4.19 -9.10
CA LEU A 108 4.16 -5.02 -8.08
C LEU A 108 4.77 -6.43 -8.03
N PRO A 109 4.91 -7.14 -9.15
CA PRO A 109 5.59 -8.44 -9.13
C PRO A 109 6.99 -8.38 -8.54
N ARG A 110 7.77 -7.34 -8.82
CA ARG A 110 9.10 -7.17 -8.24
C ARG A 110 9.05 -6.97 -6.74
N LEU A 111 8.06 -6.25 -6.24
CA LEU A 111 7.87 -6.08 -4.79
C LEU A 111 7.53 -7.41 -4.13
N TRP A 112 6.68 -8.22 -4.74
CA TRP A 112 6.32 -9.53 -4.21
C TRP A 112 7.54 -10.43 -4.07
N THR A 113 8.41 -10.41 -5.05
CA THR A 113 9.63 -11.23 -5.04
C THR A 113 10.63 -10.71 -4.01
N ARG A 114 10.80 -9.39 -3.93
CA ARG A 114 11.76 -8.79 -3.02
C ARG A 114 11.34 -8.95 -1.56
N PHE A 115 10.05 -8.87 -1.27
CA PHE A 115 9.50 -8.90 0.10
C PHE A 115 8.69 -10.18 0.31
N GLU A 116 9.35 -11.33 0.20
CA GLU A 116 8.69 -12.64 0.35
C GLU A 116 8.05 -12.82 1.73
N TYR A 117 8.57 -12.15 2.74
CA TYR A 117 8.08 -12.25 4.11
C TYR A 117 6.89 -11.33 4.41
N LEU A 118 6.54 -10.46 3.48
CA LEU A 118 5.34 -9.64 3.60
C LEU A 118 4.18 -10.32 2.89
N THR A 119 2.99 -10.17 3.43
CA THR A 119 1.78 -10.70 2.81
C THR A 119 1.13 -9.60 1.98
N PHE A 120 1.02 -9.83 0.69
CA PHE A 120 0.42 -8.88 -0.25
C PHE A 120 -0.98 -9.32 -0.64
N TYR A 121 -1.86 -8.33 -0.79
CA TYR A 121 -3.20 -8.51 -1.32
C TYR A 121 -3.40 -7.56 -2.49
N THR A 122 -4.08 -8.03 -3.51
CA THR A 122 -4.50 -7.20 -4.64
C THR A 122 -6.01 -7.06 -4.62
N VAL A 123 -6.50 -5.92 -5.12
CA VAL A 123 -7.94 -5.63 -5.20
C VAL A 123 -8.26 -5.30 -6.66
N ASP A 124 -9.18 -6.04 -7.24
CA ASP A 124 -9.57 -5.83 -8.64
C ASP A 124 -10.66 -4.75 -8.78
N ALA A 125 -11.08 -4.50 -10.02
CA ALA A 125 -12.10 -3.50 -10.31
C ALA A 125 -13.48 -3.86 -9.73
N ALA A 126 -13.72 -5.13 -9.44
CA ALA A 126 -14.94 -5.59 -8.79
C ALA A 126 -14.84 -5.57 -7.26
N CYS A 127 -13.80 -4.94 -6.72
CA CYS A 127 -13.55 -4.84 -5.28
C CYS A 127 -13.24 -6.17 -4.60
N GLU A 128 -12.88 -7.19 -5.37
CA GLU A 128 -12.48 -8.47 -4.81
C GLU A 128 -11.01 -8.44 -4.42
N MET A 129 -10.72 -8.89 -3.21
CA MET A 129 -9.37 -8.90 -2.65
C MET A 129 -8.83 -10.33 -2.67
N GLN A 130 -7.60 -10.48 -3.18
CA GLN A 130 -6.94 -11.78 -3.25
C GLN A 130 -5.53 -11.68 -2.68
N GLU A 131 -5.15 -12.69 -1.89
CA GLU A 131 -3.79 -12.80 -1.40
C GLU A 131 -2.86 -13.24 -2.54
N VAL A 132 -1.70 -12.59 -2.63
CA VAL A 132 -0.67 -12.98 -3.58
C VAL A 132 -0.05 -14.29 -3.12
N THR A 133 -0.13 -15.32 -3.97
CA THR A 133 0.30 -16.67 -3.63
C THR A 133 1.75 -16.93 -4.06
N ALA A 134 2.28 -18.08 -3.65
CA ALA A 134 3.59 -18.53 -4.12
C ALA A 134 3.62 -18.72 -5.64
N VAL A 135 2.49 -19.13 -6.23
CA VAL A 135 2.38 -19.26 -7.69
C VAL A 135 2.49 -17.91 -8.37
N ASP A 136 1.81 -16.89 -7.83
CA ASP A 136 1.89 -15.52 -8.37
C ASP A 136 3.33 -15.02 -8.36
N ARG A 137 4.06 -15.27 -7.28
CA ARG A 137 5.46 -14.85 -7.14
C ARG A 137 6.38 -15.60 -8.09
N ALA A 138 6.08 -16.86 -8.37
CA ALA A 138 6.88 -17.70 -9.25
C ALA A 138 6.75 -17.32 -10.73
N LEU A 139 5.72 -16.57 -11.10
CA LEU A 139 5.49 -16.11 -12.47
C LEU A 139 6.30 -14.86 -12.84
N VAL A 140 7.07 -14.35 -11.93
CA VAL A 140 7.87 -13.13 -12.13
C VAL A 140 9.21 -13.45 -12.77
#